data_a3837d800c4af106646e42ec04ec04a2
#
_entry.id   a3837d800c4af106646e42ec04ec04a2
#
_cell.length_a   1.000
_cell.length_b   1.000
_cell.length_c   1.000
_cell.angle_alpha   90.00
_cell.angle_beta   90.00
_cell.angle_gamma   90.00
#
_symmetry.space_group_name_H-M   'P 1'
#
loop_
_entity.id
_entity.type
_entity.pdbx_description
1 polymer ?
#
loop_
_entity_poly.entity_id
_entity_poly.type
_entity_poly.pdbx_seq_one_letter_code
_entity_poly.pdbx_strand_id
1 'polypeptide(L)'
;MALTSCSWGTKIVPWDDFQYVFDKDGRCNVTIDSTKHHYILYTTEANFRNVLSHTPEGKIDKIINENPSWQFLIYCKTEPADSSKLMQLLSKYNCNFPVILDPNGEFLSTNKIESTYTLIGYFCDRNGKVLGASIIGTSQSFFDQEFRYAKQEVSL
;
A
#
# COMPACT_ATOMS: atom_id res chain seq x y z
N MET A 1 9.33 -6.38 -16.33
CA MET A 1 8.39 -5.34 -15.92
C MET A 1 9.19 -4.07 -15.67
N ALA A 2 9.06 -3.09 -16.55
CA ALA A 2 9.82 -1.86 -16.41
C ALA A 2 9.26 -1.04 -15.25
N LEU A 3 10.01 -0.92 -14.17
CA LEU A 3 9.84 0.11 -13.14
C LEU A 3 10.31 1.45 -13.74
N THR A 4 9.76 1.78 -14.90
CA THR A 4 10.11 2.99 -15.58
C THR A 4 9.20 4.10 -15.13
N SER A 5 9.79 5.06 -14.54
CA SER A 5 9.47 6.47 -14.47
C SER A 5 9.21 7.10 -13.11
N CYS A 6 9.40 6.44 -11.99
CA CYS A 6 9.73 7.23 -10.82
C CYS A 6 11.24 7.37 -10.78
N SER A 7 11.74 8.46 -11.34
CA SER A 7 13.14 8.84 -11.15
C SER A 7 13.40 8.92 -9.63
N TRP A 8 14.49 8.34 -9.18
CA TRP A 8 14.98 8.52 -7.83
C TRP A 8 14.97 10.01 -7.48
N GLY A 9 14.21 10.41 -6.46
CA GLY A 9 14.00 11.80 -6.08
C GLY A 9 12.60 12.34 -6.34
N THR A 10 11.70 11.58 -6.98
CA THR A 10 10.29 11.96 -7.14
C THR A 10 9.58 11.90 -5.78
N LYS A 11 8.80 12.94 -5.48
CA LYS A 11 7.91 12.92 -4.32
C LYS A 11 6.65 12.15 -4.62
N ILE A 12 6.27 11.28 -3.70
CA ILE A 12 4.95 10.66 -3.67
C ILE A 12 4.15 11.25 -2.50
N VAL A 13 2.96 11.73 -2.82
CA VAL A 13 2.03 12.31 -1.85
C VAL A 13 0.93 11.29 -1.60
N PRO A 14 0.68 10.88 -0.34
CA PRO A 14 -0.50 10.10 -0.03
C PRO A 14 -1.76 10.86 -0.42
N TRP A 15 -2.69 10.18 -1.10
CA TRP A 15 -4.00 10.77 -1.34
C TRP A 15 -4.81 10.72 -0.04
N ASP A 16 -5.27 11.86 0.46
CA ASP A 16 -5.91 11.99 1.77
C ASP A 16 -7.40 12.37 1.71
N ASP A 17 -7.94 12.64 0.51
CA ASP A 17 -9.34 12.99 0.30
C ASP A 17 -10.24 11.75 0.07
N PHE A 18 -9.89 10.63 0.69
CA PHE A 18 -10.67 9.41 0.61
C PHE A 18 -11.86 9.44 1.60
N GLN A 19 -12.95 8.77 1.20
CA GLN A 19 -14.19 8.74 1.99
C GLN A 19 -14.47 7.36 2.60
N TYR A 20 -13.93 6.31 2.02
CA TYR A 20 -14.26 4.94 2.39
C TYR A 20 -13.02 4.13 2.72
N VAL A 21 -13.00 3.61 3.93
CA VAL A 21 -11.94 2.69 4.41
C VAL A 21 -12.64 1.49 5.04
N PHE A 22 -12.16 0.30 4.70
CA PHE A 22 -12.70 -0.94 5.21
C PHE A 22 -11.61 -1.85 5.75
N ASP A 23 -11.87 -2.51 6.85
CA ASP A 23 -11.15 -3.69 7.28
C ASP A 23 -12.06 -4.93 7.15
N LYS A 24 -11.61 -6.07 7.66
CA LYS A 24 -12.39 -7.31 7.58
C LYS A 24 -13.72 -7.25 8.34
N ASP A 25 -13.86 -6.35 9.31
CA ASP A 25 -15.04 -6.23 10.18
C ASP A 25 -15.99 -5.13 9.72
N GLY A 26 -15.63 -4.33 8.72
CA GLY A 26 -16.49 -3.33 8.13
C GLY A 26 -15.81 -1.98 7.91
N ARG A 27 -16.62 -0.94 7.85
CA ARG A 27 -16.14 0.43 7.64
C ARG A 27 -15.37 0.91 8.86
N CYS A 28 -14.20 1.48 8.63
CA CYS A 28 -13.34 2.05 9.65
C CYS A 28 -12.74 3.39 9.20
N ASN A 29 -11.84 3.95 9.98
CA ASN A 29 -11.18 5.22 9.69
C ASN A 29 -9.66 5.05 9.70
N VAL A 30 -8.99 5.79 8.81
CA VAL A 30 -7.55 5.92 8.76
C VAL A 30 -7.22 7.40 8.69
N THR A 31 -6.25 7.84 9.47
CA THR A 31 -5.65 9.18 9.36
C THR A 31 -4.20 9.00 8.90
N ILE A 32 -3.81 9.76 7.88
CA ILE A 32 -2.43 9.75 7.39
C ILE A 32 -1.56 10.46 8.42
N ASP A 33 -0.58 9.73 8.94
CA ASP A 33 0.34 10.24 9.95
C ASP A 33 1.58 10.83 9.28
N SER A 34 1.66 12.16 9.24
CA SER A 34 2.76 12.89 8.62
C SER A 34 4.09 12.77 9.39
N THR A 35 4.08 12.22 10.60
CA THR A 35 5.29 12.00 11.40
C THR A 35 5.99 10.69 11.07
N LYS A 36 5.32 9.81 10.33
CA LYS A 36 5.83 8.48 9.96
C LYS A 36 6.36 8.45 8.54
N HIS A 37 7.22 7.49 8.27
CA HIS A 37 7.53 7.05 6.91
C HIS A 37 6.36 6.23 6.37
N HIS A 38 6.25 6.10 5.05
CA HIS A 38 5.10 5.41 4.45
C HIS A 38 5.55 4.29 3.52
N TYR A 39 4.92 3.14 3.64
CA TYR A 39 4.82 2.19 2.55
C TYR A 39 3.45 2.35 1.92
N ILE A 40 3.41 2.63 0.62
CA ILE A 40 2.15 2.87 -0.09
C ILE A 40 1.99 1.79 -1.15
N LEU A 41 0.92 1.02 -1.03
CA LEU A 41 0.50 0.04 -2.03
C LEU A 41 -0.75 0.56 -2.74
N TYR A 42 -0.69 0.68 -4.05
CA TYR A 42 -1.86 0.88 -4.90
C TYR A 42 -2.13 -0.40 -5.67
N THR A 43 -3.37 -0.86 -5.67
CA THR A 43 -3.74 -2.12 -6.30
C THR A 43 -5.18 -2.11 -6.81
N THR A 44 -5.50 -3.02 -7.71
CA THR A 44 -6.88 -3.41 -8.02
C THR A 44 -7.30 -4.57 -7.14
N GLU A 45 -8.61 -4.87 -7.05
CA GLU A 45 -9.10 -6.02 -6.29
C GLU A 45 -8.48 -7.33 -6.78
N ALA A 46 -8.41 -7.54 -8.10
CA ALA A 46 -7.84 -8.75 -8.68
C ALA A 46 -6.37 -8.94 -8.32
N ASN A 47 -5.56 -7.88 -8.41
CA ASN A 47 -4.14 -7.94 -8.06
C ASN A 47 -3.95 -8.10 -6.55
N PHE A 48 -4.79 -7.46 -5.74
CA PHE A 48 -4.73 -7.62 -4.29
C PHE A 48 -5.05 -9.06 -3.87
N ARG A 49 -6.02 -9.68 -4.51
CA ARG A 49 -6.31 -11.11 -4.33
C ARG A 49 -5.09 -11.97 -4.62
N ASN A 50 -4.38 -11.70 -5.70
CA ASN A 50 -3.14 -12.40 -6.04
C ASN A 50 -2.05 -12.18 -4.99
N VAL A 51 -1.85 -10.95 -4.54
CA VAL A 51 -0.90 -10.62 -3.47
C VAL A 51 -1.21 -11.43 -2.22
N LEU A 52 -2.46 -11.44 -1.77
CA LEU A 52 -2.87 -12.14 -0.56
C LEU A 52 -2.77 -13.66 -0.70
N SER A 53 -3.12 -14.21 -1.87
CA SER A 53 -3.08 -15.67 -2.11
C SER A 53 -1.65 -16.24 -2.14
N HIS A 54 -0.65 -15.42 -2.44
CA HIS A 54 0.76 -15.81 -2.48
C HIS A 54 1.55 -15.41 -1.24
N THR A 55 0.88 -14.79 -0.27
CA THR A 55 1.50 -14.32 0.97
C THR A 55 1.08 -15.26 2.12
N PRO A 56 2.03 -15.74 2.96
CA PRO A 56 1.68 -16.50 4.15
C PRO A 56 0.72 -15.71 5.05
N GLU A 57 -0.27 -16.40 5.61
CA GLU A 57 -1.25 -15.79 6.51
C GLU A 57 -0.56 -15.05 7.67
N GLY A 58 -1.01 -13.83 7.97
CA GLY A 58 -0.47 -13.00 9.04
C GLY A 58 0.85 -12.32 8.73
N LYS A 59 1.48 -12.58 7.58
CA LYS A 59 2.79 -12.01 7.24
C LYS A 59 2.75 -10.49 7.08
N ILE A 60 1.73 -9.97 6.41
CA ILE A 60 1.58 -8.52 6.21
C ILE A 60 1.33 -7.83 7.55
N ASP A 61 0.42 -8.35 8.34
CA ASP A 61 0.14 -7.83 9.69
C ASP A 61 1.40 -7.82 10.57
N LYS A 62 2.21 -8.86 10.49
CA LYS A 62 3.47 -8.95 11.21
C LYS A 62 4.43 -7.84 10.79
N ILE A 63 4.61 -7.61 9.49
CA ILE A 63 5.47 -6.55 8.97
C ILE A 63 4.99 -5.19 9.46
N ILE A 64 3.69 -4.93 9.41
CA ILE A 64 3.10 -3.68 9.90
C ILE A 64 3.39 -3.50 11.39
N ASN A 65 3.14 -4.52 12.20
CA ASN A 65 3.28 -4.45 13.66
C ASN A 65 4.73 -4.33 14.11
N GLU A 66 5.67 -4.91 13.38
CA GLU A 66 7.10 -4.85 13.70
C GLU A 66 7.77 -3.52 13.27
N ASN A 67 7.06 -2.67 12.52
CA ASN A 67 7.61 -1.42 11.99
C ASN A 67 6.74 -0.20 12.35
N PRO A 68 6.62 0.16 13.65
CA PRO A 68 5.70 1.19 14.12
C PRO A 68 6.05 2.60 13.66
N SER A 69 7.28 2.86 13.22
CA SER A 69 7.69 4.15 12.63
C SER A 69 7.29 4.30 11.16
N TRP A 70 6.70 3.26 10.58
CA TRP A 70 6.17 3.24 9.22
C TRP A 70 4.66 3.08 9.27
N GLN A 71 3.95 3.85 8.44
CA GLN A 71 2.54 3.65 8.18
C GLN A 71 2.36 2.96 6.82
N PHE A 72 1.57 1.90 6.79
CA PHE A 72 1.25 1.15 5.58
C PHE A 72 -0.11 1.63 5.07
N LEU A 73 -0.11 2.29 3.91
CA LEU A 73 -1.30 2.80 3.26
C LEU A 73 -1.60 1.91 2.04
N ILE A 74 -2.73 1.25 2.06
CA ILE A 74 -3.15 0.35 0.98
C ILE A 74 -4.37 0.96 0.30
N TYR A 75 -4.19 1.40 -0.95
CA TYR A 75 -5.26 1.91 -1.80
C TYR A 75 -5.70 0.80 -2.74
N CYS A 76 -6.99 0.53 -2.78
CA CYS A 76 -7.57 -0.46 -3.68
C CYS A 76 -8.60 0.20 -4.60
N LYS A 77 -8.39 0.07 -5.92
CA LYS A 77 -9.32 0.55 -6.92
C LYS A 77 -10.54 -0.36 -6.95
N THR A 78 -11.52 -0.04 -6.13
CA THR A 78 -12.80 -0.73 -6.06
C THR A 78 -13.91 0.24 -5.67
N GLU A 79 -15.12 -0.01 -6.16
CA GLU A 79 -16.28 0.81 -5.85
C GLU A 79 -16.80 0.55 -4.44
N PRO A 80 -17.34 1.55 -3.72
CA PRO A 80 -17.95 1.32 -2.41
C PRO A 80 -19.06 0.26 -2.42
N ALA A 81 -19.79 0.15 -3.52
CA ALA A 81 -20.83 -0.87 -3.70
C ALA A 81 -20.27 -2.31 -3.70
N ASP A 82 -18.98 -2.49 -4.04
CA ASP A 82 -18.28 -3.76 -4.07
C ASP A 82 -17.44 -4.02 -2.80
N SER A 83 -17.57 -3.20 -1.77
CA SER A 83 -16.80 -3.30 -0.52
C SER A 83 -17.00 -4.65 0.19
N SER A 84 -18.14 -5.30 0.04
CA SER A 84 -18.40 -6.63 0.59
C SER A 84 -17.43 -7.69 0.07
N LYS A 85 -17.05 -7.60 -1.22
CA LYS A 85 -16.06 -8.51 -1.83
C LYS A 85 -14.68 -8.30 -1.22
N LEU A 86 -14.30 -7.03 -1.00
CA LEU A 86 -13.03 -6.69 -0.35
C LEU A 86 -13.02 -7.20 1.10
N MET A 87 -14.09 -7.00 1.86
CA MET A 87 -14.19 -7.48 3.24
C MET A 87 -14.10 -9.00 3.32
N GLN A 88 -14.76 -9.72 2.39
CA GLN A 88 -14.66 -11.19 2.31
C GLN A 88 -13.23 -11.63 2.01
N LEU A 89 -12.53 -10.91 1.14
CA LEU A 89 -11.13 -11.19 0.81
C LEU A 89 -10.23 -10.99 2.03
N LEU A 90 -10.37 -9.86 2.74
CA LEU A 90 -9.62 -9.59 3.97
C LEU A 90 -9.90 -10.62 5.06
N SER A 91 -11.15 -11.03 5.21
CA SER A 91 -11.56 -12.05 6.17
C SER A 91 -10.98 -13.43 5.82
N LYS A 92 -11.04 -13.80 4.53
CA LYS A 92 -10.51 -15.10 4.04
C LYS A 92 -9.04 -15.27 4.37
N TYR A 93 -8.25 -14.20 4.26
CA TYR A 93 -6.81 -14.22 4.51
C TYR A 93 -6.43 -13.69 5.90
N ASN A 94 -7.42 -13.50 6.76
CA ASN A 94 -7.25 -13.03 8.15
C ASN A 94 -6.40 -11.75 8.26
N CYS A 95 -6.69 -10.78 7.40
CA CYS A 95 -6.01 -9.49 7.37
C CYS A 95 -6.62 -8.54 8.39
N ASN A 96 -5.79 -7.92 9.25
CA ASN A 96 -6.23 -6.99 10.29
C ASN A 96 -5.89 -5.53 9.99
N PHE A 97 -5.44 -5.25 8.78
CA PHE A 97 -5.12 -3.90 8.33
C PHE A 97 -6.28 -3.29 7.53
N PRO A 98 -6.42 -1.96 7.55
CA PRO A 98 -7.42 -1.28 6.74
C PRO A 98 -7.00 -1.13 5.30
N VAL A 99 -7.99 -1.04 4.40
CA VAL A 99 -7.80 -0.77 2.98
C VAL A 99 -8.62 0.46 2.60
N ILE A 100 -7.99 1.42 1.94
CA ILE A 100 -8.61 2.64 1.45
C ILE A 100 -9.19 2.38 0.07
N LEU A 101 -10.48 2.68 -0.13
CA LEU A 101 -11.09 2.57 -1.45
C LEU A 101 -10.73 3.78 -2.30
N ASP A 102 -10.25 3.50 -3.50
CA ASP A 102 -9.87 4.51 -4.49
C ASP A 102 -10.51 4.16 -5.84
N PRO A 103 -11.85 4.32 -5.97
CA PRO A 103 -12.57 3.85 -7.16
C PRO A 103 -12.14 4.55 -8.45
N ASN A 104 -11.69 5.79 -8.36
CA ASN A 104 -11.33 6.61 -9.51
C ASN A 104 -9.82 6.66 -9.78
N GLY A 105 -9.00 5.98 -8.97
CA GLY A 105 -7.54 6.05 -9.11
C GLY A 105 -6.96 7.42 -8.75
N GLU A 106 -7.52 8.07 -7.73
CA GLU A 106 -7.10 9.42 -7.30
C GLU A 106 -5.64 9.44 -6.79
N PHE A 107 -5.18 8.36 -6.19
CA PHE A 107 -3.77 8.24 -5.81
C PHE A 107 -2.85 8.37 -7.04
N LEU A 108 -3.21 7.72 -8.15
CA LEU A 108 -2.42 7.80 -9.38
C LEU A 108 -2.44 9.23 -9.94
N SER A 109 -3.62 9.84 -10.06
CA SER A 109 -3.75 11.19 -10.62
C SER A 109 -3.09 12.25 -9.74
N THR A 110 -3.20 12.14 -8.42
CA THR A 110 -2.53 13.03 -7.46
C THR A 110 -1.01 13.02 -7.66
N ASN A 111 -0.45 11.87 -7.99
CA ASN A 111 0.98 11.70 -8.17
C ASN A 111 1.43 11.72 -9.63
N LYS A 112 0.54 12.06 -10.57
CA LYS A 112 0.81 12.10 -12.02
C LYS A 112 1.36 10.76 -12.55
N ILE A 113 0.87 9.66 -12.02
CA ILE A 113 1.19 8.31 -12.47
C ILE A 113 0.14 7.90 -13.51
N GLU A 114 0.58 7.19 -14.55
CA GLU A 114 -0.33 6.72 -15.59
C GLU A 114 -1.45 5.85 -15.02
N SER A 115 -2.68 6.10 -15.45
CA SER A 115 -3.88 5.40 -14.97
C SER A 115 -3.94 3.91 -15.36
N THR A 116 -3.05 3.48 -16.24
CA THR A 116 -2.92 2.07 -16.66
C THR A 116 -2.23 1.18 -15.64
N TYR A 117 -1.53 1.75 -14.67
CA TYR A 117 -0.93 0.97 -13.60
C TYR A 117 -1.99 0.35 -12.70
N THR A 118 -1.81 -0.91 -12.34
CA THR A 118 -2.76 -1.69 -11.53
C THR A 118 -2.14 -2.26 -10.26
N LEU A 119 -0.83 -2.11 -10.10
CA LEU A 119 -0.11 -2.60 -8.93
C LEU A 119 1.19 -1.82 -8.77
N ILE A 120 1.31 -1.05 -7.70
CA ILE A 120 2.48 -0.21 -7.39
C ILE A 120 2.73 -0.26 -5.89
N GLY A 121 4.00 -0.38 -5.49
CA GLY A 121 4.42 -0.28 -4.09
C GLY A 121 5.63 0.62 -3.95
N TYR A 122 5.55 1.62 -3.07
CA TYR A 122 6.63 2.57 -2.80
C TYR A 122 6.99 2.63 -1.33
N PHE A 123 8.28 2.68 -1.04
CA PHE A 123 8.79 3.12 0.25
C PHE A 123 9.11 4.60 0.17
N CYS A 124 8.52 5.40 1.05
CA CYS A 124 8.71 6.85 1.08
C CYS A 124 9.13 7.29 2.48
N ASP A 125 10.01 8.27 2.56
CA ASP A 125 10.25 8.94 3.84
C ASP A 125 9.04 9.81 4.24
N ARG A 126 9.08 10.37 5.44
CA ARG A 126 7.99 11.24 5.93
C ARG A 126 7.76 12.51 5.11
N ASN A 127 8.71 12.89 4.25
CA ASN A 127 8.58 14.03 3.34
C ASN A 127 8.11 13.61 1.95
N GLY A 128 7.83 12.32 1.74
CA GLY A 128 7.37 11.79 0.48
C GLY A 128 8.46 11.42 -0.52
N LYS A 129 9.74 11.53 -0.16
CA LYS A 129 10.84 11.10 -1.02
C LYS A 129 10.79 9.58 -1.19
N VAL A 130 10.81 9.11 -2.43
CA VAL A 130 10.86 7.67 -2.74
C VAL A 130 12.23 7.11 -2.40
N LEU A 131 12.25 6.08 -1.57
CA LEU A 131 13.46 5.38 -1.11
C LEU A 131 13.64 4.03 -1.81
N GLY A 132 12.59 3.51 -2.41
CA GLY A 132 12.58 2.24 -3.09
C GLY A 132 11.18 1.85 -3.53
N ALA A 133 11.08 0.73 -4.25
CA ALA A 133 9.81 0.21 -4.73
C ALA A 133 9.82 -1.31 -4.67
N SER A 134 8.76 -1.88 -4.13
CA SER A 134 8.52 -3.31 -4.11
C SER A 134 7.06 -3.61 -3.74
N ILE A 135 6.57 -4.75 -4.18
CA ILE A 135 5.21 -5.19 -3.85
C ILE A 135 5.27 -6.19 -2.69
N ILE A 136 4.63 -5.84 -1.59
CA ILE A 136 4.49 -6.72 -0.44
C ILE A 136 3.82 -8.04 -0.86
N GLY A 137 4.39 -9.16 -0.47
CA GLY A 137 3.81 -10.48 -0.71
C GLY A 137 4.12 -11.13 -2.06
N THR A 138 4.67 -10.42 -3.07
CA THR A 138 4.93 -11.01 -4.39
C THR A 138 6.28 -11.72 -4.47
N SER A 139 7.31 -11.13 -3.90
CA SER A 139 8.63 -11.74 -3.73
C SER A 139 9.17 -11.29 -2.38
N GLN A 140 9.01 -12.15 -1.39
CA GLN A 140 9.30 -11.77 -0.01
C GLN A 140 10.75 -11.37 0.20
N SER A 141 11.69 -12.10 -0.38
CA SER A 141 13.12 -11.77 -0.25
C SER A 141 13.47 -10.43 -0.88
N PHE A 142 12.88 -10.10 -2.02
CA PHE A 142 13.07 -8.80 -2.66
C PHE A 142 12.42 -7.67 -1.86
N PHE A 143 11.20 -7.88 -1.36
CA PHE A 143 10.54 -6.91 -0.49
C PHE A 143 11.35 -6.64 0.77
N ASP A 144 11.81 -7.69 1.45
CA ASP A 144 12.61 -7.57 2.68
C ASP A 144 13.92 -6.81 2.43
N GLN A 145 14.57 -7.04 1.29
CA GLN A 145 15.79 -6.34 0.89
C GLN A 145 15.52 -4.86 0.65
N GLU A 146 14.51 -4.53 -0.15
CA GLU A 146 14.15 -3.14 -0.46
C GLU A 146 13.71 -2.39 0.79
N PHE A 147 12.93 -3.02 1.64
CA PHE A 147 12.50 -2.41 2.90
C PHE A 147 13.67 -2.18 3.85
N ARG A 148 14.61 -3.10 3.91
CA ARG A 148 15.83 -2.93 4.71
C ARG A 148 16.64 -1.71 4.24
N TYR A 149 16.83 -1.54 2.94
CA TYR A 149 17.50 -0.36 2.39
C TYR A 149 16.74 0.93 2.71
N ALA A 150 15.42 0.94 2.56
CA ALA A 150 14.60 2.10 2.90
C ALA A 150 14.73 2.47 4.39
N LYS A 151 14.72 1.48 5.28
CA LYS A 151 14.92 1.70 6.73
C LYS A 151 16.31 2.24 7.04
N GLN A 152 17.34 1.79 6.33
CA GLN A 152 18.71 2.32 6.49
C GLN A 152 18.79 3.78 6.05
N GLU A 153 18.17 4.15 4.92
CA GLU A 153 18.16 5.53 4.41
C GLU A 153 17.55 6.51 5.41
N VAL A 154 16.48 6.13 6.10
CA VAL A 154 15.82 7.02 7.07
C VAL A 154 16.51 7.04 8.45
N SER A 155 17.46 6.17 8.68
CA SER A 155 18.25 6.11 9.92
C SER A 155 19.51 6.98 9.88
N LEU A 156 19.83 7.53 8.72
CA LEU A 156 21.03 8.35 8.53
C LEU A 156 20.86 9.81 8.99
#